data_ef03e42eb42f1877eb8c5a220dfff876
#
_entry.id   ef03e42eb42f1877eb8c5a220dfff876
#
_cell.length_a   1.000
_cell.length_b   1.000
_cell.length_c   1.000
_cell.angle_alpha   90.00
_cell.angle_beta   90.00
_cell.angle_gamma   90.00
#
_symmetry.space_group_name_H-M   'P 1'
#
loop_
_entity.id
_entity.type
_entity.pdbx_description
1 polymer ?
#
loop_
_entity_poly.entity_id
_entity_poly.type
_entity_poly.pdbx_seq_one_letter_code
_entity_poly.pdbx_strand_id
1 'polypeptide(L)'
;TTSTGWISFNAVCCHNKGESKDTRSRGGIRFDNDGFTYHCFNCGFKAGWRPGTLLSKNTKSLLTWLNASDEQIAQVGFEVLRLRESLPTPKKFQVQSTEFPQVDLPAGAKPLTEVLANTPTDDALAVAEYILNRKLDPSKYYWSGDEGLGRRFIIPFEHDNKIVGWTARTVDNVKITKYLSNTPGGYVYGLSKQSDTQKYVFVVEGVLDADVIDACALLHAEVNPTQRQQLATLDITKVLVPDRDKTGLKLAEQVLEYGWSVSLPDWHDDVKDVADAARRYGLPYTVASIVQGIEHNSLKAKLKIRTLQHKLLDKVQ
;
A
#
# COMPACT_ATOMS: atom_id res chain seq x y z
N THR A 1 -30.46 16.88 15.66
CA THR A 1 -29.17 16.97 14.96
C THR A 1 -28.09 17.13 16.03
N THR A 2 -27.02 16.34 15.96
CA THR A 2 -25.87 16.49 16.85
C THR A 2 -25.01 17.69 16.44
N SER A 3 -24.10 18.15 17.32
CA SER A 3 -23.10 19.22 17.01
C SER A 3 -22.22 18.89 15.78
N THR A 4 -22.12 17.60 15.41
CA THR A 4 -21.37 17.10 14.25
C THR A 4 -22.21 16.90 13.00
N GLY A 5 -23.45 17.40 12.96
CA GLY A 5 -24.36 17.37 11.81
C GLY A 5 -25.07 16.04 11.56
N TRP A 6 -24.98 15.07 12.48
CA TRP A 6 -25.73 13.82 12.37
C TRP A 6 -27.19 13.97 12.83
N ILE A 7 -28.09 13.39 12.06
CA ILE A 7 -29.50 13.21 12.40
C ILE A 7 -29.68 11.77 12.84
N SER A 8 -30.02 11.56 14.10
CA SER A 8 -30.23 10.23 14.68
C SER A 8 -31.69 9.81 14.60
N PHE A 9 -31.93 8.54 14.29
CA PHE A 9 -33.26 7.91 14.25
C PHE A 9 -33.14 6.41 14.44
N ASN A 10 -34.28 5.73 14.64
CA ASN A 10 -34.28 4.27 14.81
C ASN A 10 -33.80 3.60 13.51
N ALA A 11 -32.69 2.84 13.62
CA ALA A 11 -32.03 2.23 12.48
C ALA A 11 -32.90 1.20 11.77
N VAL A 12 -33.21 1.43 10.50
CA VAL A 12 -34.00 0.51 9.66
C VAL A 12 -33.25 -0.76 9.26
N CYS A 13 -31.93 -0.74 9.33
CA CYS A 13 -31.08 -1.85 8.89
C CYS A 13 -30.95 -2.99 9.91
N CYS A 14 -31.15 -2.76 11.20
CA CYS A 14 -30.90 -3.76 12.25
C CYS A 14 -31.73 -5.02 12.03
N HIS A 15 -33.06 -4.89 11.89
CA HIS A 15 -33.93 -6.02 11.64
C HIS A 15 -33.56 -6.79 10.36
N ASN A 16 -33.21 -6.10 9.32
CA ASN A 16 -32.81 -6.69 8.04
C ASN A 16 -31.40 -7.31 8.06
N LYS A 17 -30.65 -7.16 9.16
CA LYS A 17 -29.33 -7.75 9.40
C LYS A 17 -29.34 -8.82 10.50
N GLY A 18 -30.54 -9.30 10.87
CA GLY A 18 -30.68 -10.35 11.88
C GLY A 18 -30.61 -9.87 13.32
N GLU A 19 -30.59 -8.55 13.53
CA GLU A 19 -30.65 -7.96 14.88
C GLU A 19 -32.07 -7.60 15.27
N SER A 20 -32.31 -7.31 16.54
CA SER A 20 -33.58 -6.78 17.02
C SER A 20 -33.85 -5.39 16.42
N LYS A 21 -35.14 -5.05 16.26
CA LYS A 21 -35.58 -3.73 15.78
C LYS A 21 -35.00 -2.63 16.69
N ASP A 22 -34.41 -1.64 16.11
CA ASP A 22 -33.80 -0.52 16.86
C ASP A 22 -34.89 0.39 17.43
N THR A 23 -34.84 0.60 18.75
CA THR A 23 -35.70 1.52 19.49
C THR A 23 -34.93 2.61 20.23
N ARG A 24 -33.60 2.67 19.98
CA ARG A 24 -32.66 3.57 20.71
C ARG A 24 -32.02 4.61 19.82
N SER A 25 -32.57 4.87 18.63
CA SER A 25 -32.08 5.86 17.68
C SER A 25 -30.59 5.72 17.34
N ARG A 26 -30.14 4.46 17.08
CA ARG A 26 -28.75 4.14 16.76
C ARG A 26 -28.42 4.26 15.27
N GLY A 27 -29.39 4.54 14.41
CA GLY A 27 -29.18 4.95 13.02
C GLY A 27 -28.83 6.42 12.95
N GLY A 28 -27.84 6.78 12.17
CA GLY A 28 -27.46 8.15 11.91
C GLY A 28 -27.30 8.42 10.42
N ILE A 29 -27.81 9.57 9.97
CA ILE A 29 -27.55 10.10 8.64
C ILE A 29 -26.93 11.48 8.75
N ARG A 30 -25.94 11.76 7.91
CA ARG A 30 -25.37 13.08 7.76
C ARG A 30 -25.39 13.47 6.29
N PHE A 31 -25.86 14.64 6.02
CA PHE A 31 -25.81 15.26 4.69
C PHE A 31 -24.56 16.16 4.62
N ASP A 32 -23.72 15.90 3.65
CA ASP A 32 -22.63 16.79 3.26
C ASP A 32 -23.14 17.66 2.08
N ASN A 33 -22.40 18.71 1.68
CA ASN A 33 -22.85 19.64 0.65
C ASN A 33 -23.30 18.97 -0.65
N ASP A 34 -22.75 17.81 -0.98
CA ASP A 34 -22.96 17.12 -2.25
C ASP A 34 -23.39 15.65 -2.11
N GLY A 35 -23.73 15.18 -0.90
CA GLY A 35 -24.10 13.79 -0.72
C GLY A 35 -24.57 13.45 0.68
N PHE A 36 -24.62 12.16 1.01
CA PHE A 36 -24.98 11.72 2.34
C PHE A 36 -24.16 10.50 2.78
N THR A 37 -24.07 10.35 4.10
CA THR A 37 -23.49 9.17 4.76
C THR A 37 -24.48 8.67 5.80
N TYR A 38 -24.76 7.36 5.76
CA TYR A 38 -25.56 6.65 6.77
C TYR A 38 -24.66 5.67 7.53
N HIS A 39 -24.81 5.63 8.84
CA HIS A 39 -24.14 4.67 9.72
C HIS A 39 -25.09 4.20 10.82
N CYS A 40 -25.15 2.88 11.03
CA CYS A 40 -25.83 2.29 12.18
C CYS A 40 -24.80 1.93 13.26
N PHE A 41 -24.92 2.54 14.41
CA PHE A 41 -24.03 2.30 15.56
C PHE A 41 -24.35 0.98 16.31
N ASN A 42 -25.37 0.23 15.89
CA ASN A 42 -25.69 -1.09 16.42
C ASN A 42 -25.12 -2.21 15.54
N CYS A 43 -25.63 -2.37 14.33
CA CYS A 43 -25.24 -3.46 13.44
C CYS A 43 -24.04 -3.12 12.53
N GLY A 44 -23.46 -1.90 12.64
CA GLY A 44 -22.31 -1.45 11.85
C GLY A 44 -22.61 -1.22 10.37
N PHE A 45 -23.87 -1.30 9.91
CA PHE A 45 -24.21 -1.09 8.51
C PHE A 45 -23.90 0.35 8.07
N LYS A 46 -23.26 0.47 6.90
CA LYS A 46 -22.90 1.75 6.30
C LYS A 46 -23.45 1.83 4.88
N ALA A 47 -23.98 2.99 4.52
CA ALA A 47 -24.41 3.34 3.18
C ALA A 47 -24.14 4.82 2.94
N GLY A 48 -24.18 5.26 1.68
CA GLY A 48 -24.01 6.65 1.33
C GLY A 48 -23.93 6.82 -0.18
N TRP A 49 -23.94 8.08 -0.61
CA TRP A 49 -23.77 8.43 -2.00
C TRP A 49 -23.09 9.80 -2.09
N ARG A 50 -22.29 9.97 -3.14
CA ARG A 50 -21.67 11.24 -3.53
C ARG A 50 -21.79 11.44 -5.03
N PRO A 51 -21.87 12.69 -5.51
CA PRO A 51 -21.85 13.00 -6.95
C PRO A 51 -20.67 12.34 -7.66
N GLY A 52 -20.91 11.84 -8.87
CA GLY A 52 -19.92 11.11 -9.66
C GLY A 52 -19.81 9.62 -9.34
N THR A 53 -20.45 9.12 -8.28
CA THR A 53 -20.50 7.68 -7.94
C THR A 53 -21.86 7.07 -8.25
N LEU A 54 -21.91 5.79 -8.62
CA LEU A 54 -23.15 5.04 -8.77
C LEU A 54 -23.75 4.68 -7.39
N LEU A 55 -25.06 4.38 -7.35
CA LEU A 55 -25.69 3.85 -6.14
C LEU A 55 -25.10 2.49 -5.78
N SER A 56 -24.46 2.41 -4.62
CA SER A 56 -23.92 1.16 -4.10
C SER A 56 -25.06 0.17 -3.75
N LYS A 57 -24.73 -1.13 -3.68
CA LYS A 57 -25.67 -2.15 -3.21
C LYS A 57 -26.24 -1.80 -1.83
N ASN A 58 -25.39 -1.32 -0.93
CA ASN A 58 -25.82 -0.93 0.42
C ASN A 58 -26.75 0.29 0.38
N THR A 59 -26.50 1.25 -0.50
CA THR A 59 -27.37 2.43 -0.66
C THR A 59 -28.74 2.02 -1.20
N LYS A 60 -28.80 1.13 -2.19
CA LYS A 60 -30.05 0.58 -2.69
C LYS A 60 -30.82 -0.17 -1.60
N SER A 61 -30.15 -1.04 -0.83
CA SER A 61 -30.77 -1.74 0.30
C SER A 61 -31.31 -0.77 1.36
N LEU A 62 -30.56 0.31 1.67
CA LEU A 62 -31.04 1.33 2.62
C LEU A 62 -32.34 1.99 2.10
N LEU A 63 -32.39 2.34 0.82
CA LEU A 63 -33.59 2.95 0.22
C LEU A 63 -34.79 2.00 0.28
N THR A 64 -34.60 0.72 -0.05
CA THR A 64 -35.64 -0.32 0.09
C THR A 64 -36.14 -0.43 1.54
N TRP A 65 -35.25 -0.43 2.52
CA TRP A 65 -35.64 -0.48 3.95
C TRP A 65 -36.30 0.80 4.45
N LEU A 66 -36.12 1.91 3.75
CA LEU A 66 -36.83 3.16 3.97
C LEU A 66 -38.15 3.24 3.18
N ASN A 67 -38.61 2.11 2.63
CA ASN A 67 -39.84 1.94 1.85
C ASN A 67 -39.87 2.67 0.49
N ALA A 68 -38.71 2.93 -0.10
CA ALA A 68 -38.67 3.36 -1.49
C ALA A 68 -39.06 2.20 -2.43
N SER A 69 -39.92 2.45 -3.42
CA SER A 69 -40.28 1.44 -4.41
C SER A 69 -39.13 1.17 -5.39
N ASP A 70 -39.19 0.01 -6.07
CA ASP A 70 -38.17 -0.33 -7.07
C ASP A 70 -38.12 0.71 -8.20
N GLU A 71 -39.27 1.30 -8.59
CA GLU A 71 -39.35 2.36 -9.57
C GLU A 71 -38.66 3.64 -9.07
N GLN A 72 -38.83 4.02 -7.81
CA GLN A 72 -38.16 5.15 -7.21
C GLN A 72 -36.64 4.94 -7.13
N ILE A 73 -36.22 3.73 -6.76
CA ILE A 73 -34.77 3.39 -6.73
C ILE A 73 -34.18 3.42 -8.14
N ALA A 74 -34.90 2.93 -9.14
CA ALA A 74 -34.50 2.98 -10.53
C ALA A 74 -34.41 4.42 -11.04
N GLN A 75 -35.41 5.25 -10.73
CA GLN A 75 -35.43 6.67 -11.10
C GLN A 75 -34.23 7.42 -10.50
N VAL A 76 -33.95 7.23 -9.19
CA VAL A 76 -32.77 7.81 -8.54
C VAL A 76 -31.50 7.27 -9.19
N GLY A 77 -31.45 5.99 -9.58
CA GLY A 77 -30.35 5.39 -10.31
C GLY A 77 -30.08 6.08 -11.65
N PHE A 78 -31.14 6.40 -12.42
CA PHE A 78 -31.04 7.15 -13.68
C PHE A 78 -30.57 8.59 -13.45
N GLU A 79 -31.09 9.29 -12.45
CA GLU A 79 -30.65 10.64 -12.12
C GLU A 79 -29.17 10.68 -11.70
N VAL A 80 -28.74 9.72 -10.90
CA VAL A 80 -27.33 9.54 -10.52
C VAL A 80 -26.44 9.30 -11.74
N LEU A 81 -26.92 8.51 -12.71
CA LEU A 81 -26.20 8.26 -13.96
C LEU A 81 -26.08 9.55 -14.79
N ARG A 82 -27.20 10.29 -14.96
CA ARG A 82 -27.23 11.59 -15.67
C ARG A 82 -26.31 12.61 -15.00
N LEU A 83 -26.36 12.71 -13.66
CA LEU A 83 -25.46 13.58 -12.91
C LEU A 83 -24.00 13.19 -13.11
N ARG A 84 -23.68 11.90 -13.14
CA ARG A 84 -22.33 11.41 -13.41
C ARG A 84 -21.87 11.78 -14.83
N GLU A 85 -22.75 11.73 -15.83
CA GLU A 85 -22.43 12.10 -17.21
C GLU A 85 -22.32 13.62 -17.40
N SER A 86 -23.12 14.40 -16.66
CA SER A 86 -23.12 15.86 -16.73
C SER A 86 -22.04 16.53 -15.87
N LEU A 87 -21.58 15.85 -14.82
CA LEU A 87 -20.42 16.31 -14.09
C LEU A 87 -19.21 16.22 -15.03
N PRO A 88 -18.38 17.27 -15.12
CA PRO A 88 -17.10 17.14 -15.76
C PRO A 88 -16.46 15.92 -15.11
N THR A 89 -16.10 14.93 -15.92
CA THR A 89 -15.36 13.73 -15.49
C THR A 89 -14.41 14.20 -14.39
N PRO A 90 -14.47 13.66 -13.15
CA PRO A 90 -13.57 14.14 -12.12
C PRO A 90 -12.23 14.18 -12.83
N LYS A 91 -11.68 15.39 -13.00
CA LYS A 91 -10.39 15.53 -13.67
C LYS A 91 -9.60 14.47 -12.95
N LYS A 92 -9.27 13.33 -13.61
CA LYS A 92 -8.23 12.43 -13.12
C LYS A 92 -7.22 13.42 -12.66
N PHE A 93 -7.00 13.54 -11.35
CA PHE A 93 -6.07 14.53 -10.84
C PHE A 93 -4.99 14.51 -11.88
N GLN A 94 -4.80 15.62 -12.62
CA GLN A 94 -3.67 15.69 -13.51
C GLN A 94 -2.53 15.58 -12.52
N VAL A 95 -2.14 14.34 -12.29
CA VAL A 95 -0.90 14.03 -11.62
C VAL A 95 0.06 14.75 -12.52
N GLN A 96 0.56 15.89 -12.05
CA GLN A 96 1.70 16.49 -12.70
C GLN A 96 2.68 15.32 -12.76
N SER A 97 2.94 14.85 -13.96
CA SER A 97 3.87 13.76 -14.18
C SER A 97 5.13 14.17 -13.43
N THR A 98 5.45 13.44 -12.36
CA THR A 98 6.64 13.78 -11.61
C THR A 98 7.78 13.41 -12.53
N GLU A 99 8.36 14.39 -13.18
CA GLU A 99 9.51 14.17 -14.06
C GLU A 99 10.73 13.96 -13.17
N PHE A 100 11.42 12.86 -13.39
CA PHE A 100 12.70 12.59 -12.77
C PHE A 100 13.82 12.77 -13.82
N PRO A 101 14.88 13.52 -13.51
CA PRO A 101 16.00 13.64 -14.41
C PRO A 101 16.68 12.28 -14.61
N GLN A 102 17.09 12.00 -15.84
CA GLN A 102 17.89 10.81 -16.13
C GLN A 102 19.26 10.95 -15.47
N VAL A 103 19.75 9.85 -14.89
CA VAL A 103 21.08 9.75 -14.30
C VAL A 103 21.78 8.51 -14.83
N ASP A 104 23.10 8.52 -14.79
CA ASP A 104 23.89 7.33 -15.09
C ASP A 104 24.01 6.43 -13.86
N LEU A 105 24.15 5.12 -14.11
CA LEU A 105 24.60 4.18 -13.10
C LEU A 105 26.05 4.50 -12.69
N PRO A 106 26.51 4.01 -11.55
CA PRO A 106 27.92 4.11 -11.17
C PRO A 106 28.85 3.65 -12.29
N ALA A 107 30.01 4.26 -12.38
CA ALA A 107 31.03 3.91 -13.37
C ALA A 107 31.31 2.40 -13.37
N GLY A 108 31.57 1.82 -14.53
CA GLY A 108 31.83 0.40 -14.69
C GLY A 108 30.65 -0.53 -14.42
N ALA A 109 29.45 -0.01 -14.11
CA ALA A 109 28.28 -0.84 -13.85
C ALA A 109 27.82 -1.59 -15.10
N LYS A 110 27.69 -2.92 -14.99
CA LYS A 110 27.19 -3.83 -16.01
C LYS A 110 26.10 -4.74 -15.43
N PRO A 111 25.19 -5.25 -16.25
CA PRO A 111 24.26 -6.29 -15.78
C PRO A 111 25.02 -7.42 -15.08
N LEU A 112 24.61 -7.80 -13.89
CA LEU A 112 25.32 -8.82 -13.10
C LEU A 112 25.40 -10.14 -13.88
N THR A 113 24.36 -10.52 -14.58
CA THR A 113 24.34 -11.73 -15.43
C THR A 113 25.36 -11.71 -16.55
N GLU A 114 25.62 -10.53 -17.15
CA GLU A 114 26.67 -10.36 -18.16
C GLU A 114 28.07 -10.57 -17.57
N VAL A 115 28.31 -9.98 -16.38
CA VAL A 115 29.59 -10.13 -15.66
C VAL A 115 29.83 -11.61 -15.30
N LEU A 116 28.81 -12.29 -14.77
CA LEU A 116 28.91 -13.71 -14.39
C LEU A 116 29.16 -14.62 -15.61
N ALA A 117 28.63 -14.28 -16.77
CA ALA A 117 28.80 -15.09 -17.98
C ALA A 117 30.19 -14.89 -18.64
N ASN A 118 30.76 -13.68 -18.57
CA ASN A 118 31.95 -13.32 -19.36
C ASN A 118 33.23 -13.22 -18.51
N THR A 119 33.15 -12.56 -17.37
CA THR A 119 34.31 -12.21 -16.54
C THR A 119 33.98 -12.28 -15.05
N PRO A 120 33.60 -13.48 -14.52
CA PRO A 120 33.25 -13.60 -13.12
C PRO A 120 34.48 -13.34 -12.24
N THR A 121 34.29 -12.48 -11.25
CA THR A 121 35.28 -12.22 -10.18
C THR A 121 34.76 -12.80 -8.86
N ASP A 122 35.63 -13.02 -7.90
CA ASP A 122 35.23 -13.54 -6.58
C ASP A 122 34.20 -12.63 -5.91
N ASP A 123 34.33 -11.33 -6.07
CA ASP A 123 33.37 -10.35 -5.55
C ASP A 123 32.00 -10.45 -6.26
N ALA A 124 32.00 -10.57 -7.59
CA ALA A 124 30.75 -10.72 -8.34
C ALA A 124 30.04 -12.05 -8.00
N LEU A 125 30.80 -13.12 -7.82
CA LEU A 125 30.27 -14.43 -7.37
C LEU A 125 29.67 -14.34 -5.96
N ALA A 126 30.34 -13.70 -5.02
CA ALA A 126 29.82 -13.50 -3.67
C ALA A 126 28.54 -12.63 -3.67
N VAL A 127 28.45 -11.63 -4.54
CA VAL A 127 27.25 -10.82 -4.74
C VAL A 127 26.11 -11.69 -5.28
N ALA A 128 26.37 -12.51 -6.30
CA ALA A 128 25.37 -13.41 -6.87
C ALA A 128 24.86 -14.43 -5.82
N GLU A 129 25.75 -15.02 -5.06
CA GLU A 129 25.40 -15.94 -3.98
C GLU A 129 24.50 -15.27 -2.93
N TYR A 130 24.82 -14.06 -2.52
CA TYR A 130 24.00 -13.29 -1.58
C TYR A 130 22.59 -13.05 -2.13
N ILE A 131 22.45 -12.67 -3.41
CA ILE A 131 21.18 -12.43 -4.09
C ILE A 131 20.34 -13.71 -4.14
N LEU A 132 20.94 -14.83 -4.56
CA LEU A 132 20.28 -16.13 -4.64
C LEU A 132 19.83 -16.66 -3.26
N ASN A 133 20.67 -16.48 -2.23
CA ASN A 133 20.32 -16.84 -0.85
C ASN A 133 19.14 -16.05 -0.30
N ARG A 134 18.87 -14.85 -0.86
CA ARG A 134 17.69 -14.03 -0.54
C ARG A 134 16.49 -14.32 -1.45
N LYS A 135 16.59 -15.30 -2.34
CA LYS A 135 15.54 -15.64 -3.32
C LYS A 135 15.19 -14.49 -4.26
N LEU A 136 16.17 -13.64 -4.54
CA LEU A 136 16.07 -12.55 -5.49
C LEU A 136 16.58 -13.00 -6.86
N ASP A 137 16.16 -12.31 -7.93
CA ASP A 137 16.56 -12.59 -9.30
C ASP A 137 17.80 -11.77 -9.69
N PRO A 138 18.96 -12.42 -9.95
CA PRO A 138 20.18 -11.70 -10.32
C PRO A 138 20.06 -10.87 -11.61
N SER A 139 19.13 -11.18 -12.49
CA SER A 139 18.93 -10.46 -13.75
C SER A 139 18.43 -9.03 -13.56
N LYS A 140 17.89 -8.70 -12.39
CA LYS A 140 17.38 -7.37 -12.05
C LYS A 140 18.48 -6.40 -11.61
N TYR A 141 19.72 -6.85 -11.42
CA TYR A 141 20.76 -6.07 -10.75
C TYR A 141 22.00 -5.87 -11.63
N TYR A 142 22.72 -4.81 -11.28
CA TYR A 142 24.00 -4.46 -11.89
C TYR A 142 25.13 -4.64 -10.88
N TRP A 143 26.34 -4.75 -11.40
CA TRP A 143 27.55 -4.85 -10.58
C TRP A 143 28.65 -4.01 -11.21
N SER A 144 29.54 -3.47 -10.37
CA SER A 144 30.76 -2.75 -10.78
C SER A 144 31.92 -3.22 -9.94
N GLY A 145 33.09 -3.39 -10.59
CA GLY A 145 34.35 -3.66 -9.93
C GLY A 145 35.06 -2.44 -9.39
N ASP A 146 34.48 -1.24 -9.54
CA ASP A 146 35.10 0.01 -9.08
C ASP A 146 35.25 0.05 -7.56
N GLU A 147 36.18 0.90 -7.09
CA GLU A 147 36.46 1.04 -5.66
C GLU A 147 35.19 1.34 -4.83
N GLY A 148 35.00 0.57 -3.78
CA GLY A 148 33.83 0.67 -2.90
C GLY A 148 32.54 0.01 -3.41
N LEU A 149 32.51 -0.53 -4.64
CA LEU A 149 31.36 -1.16 -5.27
C LEU A 149 31.48 -2.67 -5.45
N GLY A 150 32.68 -3.24 -5.48
CA GLY A 150 32.91 -4.65 -5.76
C GLY A 150 32.09 -5.60 -4.87
N ARG A 151 31.91 -5.28 -3.60
CA ARG A 151 31.09 -6.06 -2.64
C ARG A 151 29.66 -5.54 -2.52
N ARG A 152 29.10 -4.97 -3.61
CA ARG A 152 27.76 -4.41 -3.68
C ARG A 152 27.07 -4.83 -4.96
N PHE A 153 25.75 -5.00 -4.91
CA PHE A 153 24.91 -5.02 -6.10
C PHE A 153 24.14 -3.73 -6.23
N ILE A 154 24.01 -3.26 -7.46
CA ILE A 154 23.41 -1.99 -7.82
C ILE A 154 21.98 -2.27 -8.32
N ILE A 155 21.01 -1.59 -7.74
CA ILE A 155 19.60 -1.67 -8.05
C ILE A 155 19.22 -0.39 -8.78
N PRO A 156 18.89 -0.45 -10.08
CA PRO A 156 18.48 0.74 -10.82
C PRO A 156 17.08 1.18 -10.41
N PHE A 157 16.86 2.48 -10.42
CA PHE A 157 15.54 3.09 -10.28
C PHE A 157 15.09 3.59 -11.65
N GLU A 158 14.03 2.98 -12.16
CA GLU A 158 13.53 3.21 -13.51
C GLU A 158 12.22 3.98 -13.50
N HIS A 159 12.11 4.98 -14.35
CA HIS A 159 10.89 5.72 -14.62
C HIS A 159 10.83 6.08 -16.10
N ASP A 160 9.71 5.77 -16.77
CA ASP A 160 9.51 6.00 -18.21
C ASP A 160 10.68 5.48 -19.09
N ASN A 161 11.11 4.25 -18.80
CA ASN A 161 12.24 3.59 -19.48
C ASN A 161 13.61 4.32 -19.37
N LYS A 162 13.76 5.16 -18.36
CA LYS A 162 15.02 5.86 -18.05
C LYS A 162 15.48 5.49 -16.66
N ILE A 163 16.78 5.40 -16.46
CA ILE A 163 17.35 5.30 -15.12
C ILE A 163 17.33 6.70 -14.52
N VAL A 164 16.64 6.83 -13.38
CA VAL A 164 16.45 8.11 -12.67
C VAL A 164 17.12 8.12 -11.30
N GLY A 165 17.73 7.00 -10.92
CA GLY A 165 18.45 6.84 -9.67
C GLY A 165 18.96 5.41 -9.51
N TRP A 166 19.60 5.16 -8.39
CA TRP A 166 20.06 3.81 -8.04
C TRP A 166 20.38 3.71 -6.55
N THR A 167 20.45 2.47 -6.08
CA THR A 167 21.04 2.17 -4.78
C THR A 167 21.96 0.97 -4.89
N ALA A 168 23.08 0.99 -4.18
CA ALA A 168 24.06 -0.09 -4.14
C ALA A 168 24.15 -0.65 -2.73
N ARG A 169 23.71 -1.92 -2.56
CA ARG A 169 23.68 -2.60 -1.28
C ARG A 169 24.92 -3.48 -1.10
N THR A 170 25.60 -3.35 0.05
CA THR A 170 26.67 -4.29 0.41
C THR A 170 26.13 -5.67 0.75
N VAL A 171 26.88 -6.68 0.38
CA VAL A 171 26.62 -8.07 0.75
C VAL A 171 27.29 -8.47 2.07
N ASP A 172 28.22 -7.65 2.54
CA ASP A 172 29.00 -7.89 3.74
C ASP A 172 28.26 -7.43 4.99
N ASN A 173 28.41 -8.19 6.06
CA ASN A 173 27.90 -7.85 7.38
C ASN A 173 28.99 -7.15 8.23
N VAL A 174 29.49 -6.03 7.72
CA VAL A 174 30.54 -5.24 8.37
C VAL A 174 30.02 -3.85 8.74
N LYS A 175 30.78 -3.13 9.59
CA LYS A 175 30.42 -1.75 10.02
C LYS A 175 30.71 -0.72 8.92
N ILE A 176 30.12 -0.91 7.75
CA ILE A 176 30.17 0.06 6.64
C ILE A 176 28.74 0.50 6.28
N THR A 177 28.64 1.59 5.56
CA THR A 177 27.34 2.06 5.05
C THR A 177 26.67 0.97 4.24
N LYS A 178 25.51 0.51 4.71
CA LYS A 178 24.76 -0.59 4.13
C LYS A 178 24.31 -0.29 2.68
N TYR A 179 23.89 0.92 2.41
CA TYR A 179 23.43 1.39 1.11
C TYR A 179 24.20 2.66 0.70
N LEU A 180 24.67 2.69 -0.54
CA LEU A 180 25.07 3.91 -1.25
C LEU A 180 23.97 4.22 -2.24
N SER A 181 23.41 5.42 -2.23
CA SER A 181 22.23 5.73 -3.03
C SER A 181 22.30 7.07 -3.70
N ASN A 182 21.80 7.13 -4.92
CA ASN A 182 21.40 8.35 -5.62
C ASN A 182 19.88 8.22 -5.86
N THR A 183 19.07 8.67 -4.89
CA THR A 183 17.61 8.49 -4.91
C THR A 183 16.95 9.82 -5.23
N PRO A 184 16.17 9.93 -6.30
CA PRO A 184 15.43 11.15 -6.60
C PRO A 184 14.32 11.38 -5.58
N GLY A 185 14.13 12.65 -5.19
CA GLY A 185 13.14 13.02 -4.19
C GLY A 185 11.73 12.63 -4.59
N GLY A 186 11.03 11.91 -3.74
CA GLY A 186 9.66 11.50 -3.99
C GLY A 186 9.47 10.29 -4.89
N TYR A 187 10.52 9.63 -5.33
CA TYR A 187 10.43 8.43 -6.15
C TYR A 187 9.77 7.26 -5.40
N VAL A 188 8.94 6.50 -6.12
CA VAL A 188 8.33 5.24 -5.64
C VAL A 188 8.89 4.11 -6.49
N TYR A 189 9.68 3.23 -5.87
CA TYR A 189 10.24 2.07 -6.56
C TYR A 189 9.14 1.09 -6.98
N GLY A 190 9.25 0.51 -8.16
CA GLY A 190 8.34 -0.53 -8.64
C GLY A 190 6.95 -0.04 -9.07
N LEU A 191 6.65 1.27 -9.02
CA LEU A 191 5.34 1.81 -9.37
C LEU A 191 4.97 1.53 -10.84
N SER A 192 5.90 1.65 -11.76
CA SER A 192 5.70 1.39 -13.21
C SER A 192 5.34 -0.07 -13.53
N LYS A 193 5.61 -0.99 -12.62
CA LYS A 193 5.28 -2.42 -12.74
C LYS A 193 3.87 -2.75 -12.25
N GLN A 194 3.17 -1.78 -11.61
CA GLN A 194 1.84 -2.01 -11.09
C GLN A 194 0.77 -1.74 -12.15
N SER A 195 -0.37 -2.41 -12.02
CA SER A 195 -1.49 -2.31 -12.96
C SER A 195 -2.81 -2.18 -12.20
N ASP A 196 -3.74 -1.38 -12.72
CA ASP A 196 -5.09 -1.22 -12.17
C ASP A 196 -5.94 -2.51 -12.24
N THR A 197 -5.45 -3.55 -12.92
CA THR A 197 -6.10 -4.88 -12.95
C THR A 197 -5.85 -5.68 -11.67
N GLN A 198 -4.89 -5.28 -10.84
CA GLN A 198 -4.59 -5.92 -9.56
C GLN A 198 -5.63 -5.50 -8.51
N LYS A 199 -5.90 -6.40 -7.56
CA LYS A 199 -6.80 -6.09 -6.43
C LYS A 199 -6.17 -5.15 -5.40
N TYR A 200 -4.87 -5.28 -5.20
CA TYR A 200 -4.07 -4.52 -4.25
C TYR A 200 -2.77 -4.08 -4.87
N VAL A 201 -2.28 -2.91 -4.50
CA VAL A 201 -0.86 -2.58 -4.59
C VAL A 201 -0.27 -2.69 -3.19
N PHE A 202 0.70 -3.57 -3.03
CA PHE A 202 1.48 -3.66 -1.80
C PHE A 202 2.55 -2.58 -1.79
N VAL A 203 2.72 -1.95 -0.64
CA VAL A 203 3.72 -0.91 -0.41
C VAL A 203 4.58 -1.35 0.76
N VAL A 204 5.89 -1.31 0.60
CA VAL A 204 6.88 -1.69 1.61
C VAL A 204 7.89 -0.56 1.82
N GLU A 205 8.78 -0.69 2.80
CA GLU A 205 9.79 0.32 3.06
C GLU A 205 11.01 0.13 2.17
N GLY A 206 11.49 -1.10 2.05
CA GLY A 206 12.76 -1.46 1.41
C GLY A 206 12.62 -1.95 -0.02
N VAL A 207 13.62 -1.64 -0.86
CA VAL A 207 13.66 -2.09 -2.25
C VAL A 207 13.71 -3.61 -2.40
N LEU A 208 14.40 -4.31 -1.48
CA LEU A 208 14.52 -5.77 -1.57
C LEU A 208 13.20 -6.46 -1.19
N ASP A 209 12.45 -5.89 -0.25
CA ASP A 209 11.11 -6.37 0.09
C ASP A 209 10.16 -6.22 -1.08
N ALA A 210 10.27 -5.10 -1.80
CA ALA A 210 9.50 -4.87 -3.02
C ALA A 210 9.86 -5.88 -4.12
N ASP A 211 11.14 -6.15 -4.33
CA ASP A 211 11.58 -7.10 -5.37
C ASP A 211 11.13 -8.55 -5.11
N VAL A 212 10.96 -8.92 -3.84
CA VAL A 212 10.53 -10.27 -3.44
C VAL A 212 9.07 -10.54 -3.81
N ILE A 213 8.18 -9.53 -3.69
CA ILE A 213 6.73 -9.72 -3.87
C ILE A 213 6.15 -8.84 -4.99
N ASP A 214 7.00 -8.27 -5.85
CA ASP A 214 6.63 -7.32 -6.91
C ASP A 214 5.77 -6.14 -6.39
N ALA A 215 6.19 -5.55 -5.28
CA ALA A 215 5.54 -4.43 -4.61
C ALA A 215 6.14 -3.07 -5.00
N CYS A 216 5.55 -1.99 -4.46
CA CYS A 216 6.17 -0.67 -4.44
C CYS A 216 7.03 -0.49 -3.19
N ALA A 217 8.17 0.24 -3.28
CA ALA A 217 8.91 0.65 -2.10
C ALA A 217 8.98 2.17 -1.97
N LEU A 218 8.87 2.63 -0.71
CA LEU A 218 8.95 4.06 -0.37
C LEU A 218 10.39 4.54 -0.26
N LEU A 219 11.34 3.65 0.02
CA LEU A 219 12.77 3.92 0.22
C LEU A 219 13.06 4.82 1.44
N HIS A 220 12.05 5.17 2.20
CA HIS A 220 12.09 6.04 3.37
C HIS A 220 11.09 5.56 4.44
N ALA A 221 11.30 6.06 5.66
CA ALA A 221 10.49 5.73 6.83
C ALA A 221 9.13 6.48 6.90
N GLU A 222 8.84 7.32 5.94
CA GLU A 222 7.61 8.12 5.87
C GLU A 222 7.17 8.28 4.42
N VAL A 223 5.86 8.36 4.20
CA VAL A 223 5.30 8.70 2.88
C VAL A 223 5.31 10.20 2.71
N ASN A 224 6.07 10.70 1.76
CA ASN A 224 6.02 12.12 1.42
C ASN A 224 4.84 12.46 0.48
N PRO A 225 4.46 13.74 0.35
CA PRO A 225 3.32 14.16 -0.48
C PRO A 225 3.42 13.72 -1.94
N THR A 226 4.63 13.77 -2.53
CA THR A 226 4.87 13.36 -3.93
C THR A 226 4.66 11.86 -4.12
N GLN A 227 5.16 11.02 -3.22
CA GLN A 227 4.95 9.57 -3.25
C GLN A 227 3.47 9.23 -3.09
N ARG A 228 2.78 9.91 -2.14
CA ARG A 228 1.33 9.75 -1.97
C ARG A 228 0.56 10.08 -3.24
N GLN A 229 0.93 11.16 -3.94
CA GLN A 229 0.32 11.58 -5.18
C GLN A 229 0.56 10.57 -6.29
N GLN A 230 1.77 10.06 -6.46
CA GLN A 230 2.08 9.01 -7.43
C GLN A 230 1.30 7.73 -7.17
N LEU A 231 1.27 7.24 -5.92
CA LEU A 231 0.48 6.06 -5.58
C LEU A 231 -1.03 6.27 -5.77
N ALA A 232 -1.52 7.51 -5.65
CA ALA A 232 -2.92 7.84 -5.91
C ALA A 232 -3.32 7.75 -7.39
N THR A 233 -2.36 7.65 -8.34
CA THR A 233 -2.65 7.45 -9.76
C THR A 233 -3.29 6.09 -10.03
N LEU A 234 -2.95 5.08 -9.23
CA LEU A 234 -3.54 3.76 -9.30
C LEU A 234 -4.90 3.76 -8.60
N ASP A 235 -5.98 3.39 -9.30
CA ASP A 235 -7.35 3.31 -8.72
C ASP A 235 -7.59 1.94 -8.05
N ILE A 236 -6.65 1.52 -7.21
CA ILE A 236 -6.69 0.25 -6.48
C ILE A 236 -6.36 0.46 -5.00
N THR A 237 -6.69 -0.50 -4.16
CA THR A 237 -6.43 -0.43 -2.73
C THR A 237 -4.93 -0.53 -2.43
N LYS A 238 -4.38 0.51 -1.78
CA LYS A 238 -3.01 0.52 -1.26
C LYS A 238 -2.97 -0.22 0.06
N VAL A 239 -2.02 -1.15 0.18
CA VAL A 239 -1.81 -1.95 1.40
C VAL A 239 -0.36 -1.82 1.82
N LEU A 240 -0.10 -1.11 2.92
CA LEU A 240 1.24 -1.08 3.50
C LEU A 240 1.53 -2.41 4.21
N VAL A 241 2.70 -2.97 3.95
CA VAL A 241 3.29 -4.08 4.72
C VAL A 241 4.50 -3.51 5.44
N PRO A 242 4.35 -3.03 6.69
CA PRO A 242 5.42 -2.35 7.39
C PRO A 242 6.49 -3.32 7.91
N ASP A 243 7.71 -2.82 8.04
CA ASP A 243 8.72 -3.50 8.84
C ASP A 243 8.22 -3.67 10.28
N ARG A 244 8.57 -4.79 10.91
CA ARG A 244 8.17 -5.09 12.30
C ARG A 244 9.13 -4.46 13.30
N ASP A 245 9.31 -3.15 13.17
CA ASP A 245 10.07 -2.33 14.10
C ASP A 245 9.32 -1.03 14.42
N LYS A 246 9.90 -0.21 15.30
CA LYS A 246 9.27 1.02 15.77
C LYS A 246 8.98 2.00 14.61
N THR A 247 9.84 2.04 13.63
CA THR A 247 9.72 2.95 12.47
C THR A 247 8.61 2.51 11.54
N GLY A 248 8.57 1.23 11.18
CA GLY A 248 7.53 0.68 10.30
C GLY A 248 6.14 0.74 10.94
N LEU A 249 6.03 0.53 12.27
CA LEU A 249 4.75 0.69 12.96
C LEU A 249 4.27 2.16 13.00
N LYS A 250 5.18 3.15 13.08
CA LYS A 250 4.84 4.56 12.95
C LYS A 250 4.37 4.90 11.53
N LEU A 251 5.03 4.35 10.52
CA LEU A 251 4.61 4.48 9.12
C LEU A 251 3.21 3.87 8.91
N ALA A 252 2.92 2.73 9.54
CA ALA A 252 1.60 2.11 9.48
C ALA A 252 0.49 3.03 10.05
N GLU A 253 0.77 3.74 11.15
CA GLU A 253 -0.17 4.75 11.69
C GLU A 253 -0.39 5.90 10.71
N GLN A 254 0.68 6.41 10.08
CA GLN A 254 0.59 7.48 9.09
C GLN A 254 -0.30 7.12 7.90
N VAL A 255 -0.15 5.93 7.31
CA VAL A 255 -0.91 5.56 6.12
C VAL A 255 -2.38 5.28 6.40
N LEU A 256 -2.73 4.89 7.63
CA LEU A 256 -4.13 4.77 8.04
C LEU A 256 -4.86 6.13 7.99
N GLU A 257 -4.17 7.24 8.21
CA GLU A 257 -4.73 8.60 8.07
C GLU A 257 -5.02 8.95 6.60
N TYR A 258 -4.31 8.32 5.66
CA TYR A 258 -4.54 8.46 4.23
C TYR A 258 -5.64 7.54 3.71
N GLY A 259 -6.23 6.72 4.57
CA GLY A 259 -7.25 5.75 4.20
C GLY A 259 -6.70 4.48 3.54
N TRP A 260 -5.39 4.23 3.63
CA TRP A 260 -4.81 2.97 3.15
C TRP A 260 -5.13 1.83 4.11
N SER A 261 -5.04 0.61 3.61
CA SER A 261 -5.05 -0.59 4.44
C SER A 261 -3.63 -0.91 4.91
N VAL A 262 -3.52 -1.69 5.98
CA VAL A 262 -2.24 -2.17 6.51
C VAL A 262 -2.31 -3.68 6.61
N SER A 263 -1.27 -4.37 6.18
CA SER A 263 -1.11 -5.80 6.42
C SER A 263 -0.15 -6.02 7.59
N LEU A 264 -0.63 -6.76 8.59
CA LEU A 264 0.12 -7.12 9.79
C LEU A 264 0.10 -8.65 9.94
N PRO A 265 0.90 -9.38 9.14
CA PRO A 265 0.93 -10.83 9.18
C PRO A 265 1.43 -11.35 10.53
N ASP A 266 0.92 -12.50 10.95
CA ASP A 266 1.37 -13.16 12.18
C ASP A 266 2.60 -14.04 11.92
N TRP A 267 3.72 -13.37 11.64
CA TRP A 267 5.01 -14.02 11.49
C TRP A 267 5.69 -14.23 12.83
N HIS A 268 6.60 -15.18 12.89
CA HIS A 268 7.45 -15.38 14.06
C HIS A 268 8.22 -14.11 14.43
N ASP A 269 8.54 -13.96 15.68
CA ASP A 269 9.08 -12.72 16.27
C ASP A 269 10.46 -12.29 15.74
N ASP A 270 11.22 -13.21 15.18
CA ASP A 270 12.53 -12.94 14.55
C ASP A 270 12.45 -12.56 13.08
N VAL A 271 11.25 -12.62 12.48
CA VAL A 271 10.99 -12.18 11.11
C VAL A 271 10.63 -10.70 11.13
N LYS A 272 11.52 -9.88 10.58
CA LYS A 272 11.40 -8.43 10.64
C LYS A 272 10.62 -7.85 9.47
N ASP A 273 10.87 -8.33 8.26
CA ASP A 273 10.41 -7.76 7.00
C ASP A 273 9.94 -8.85 6.02
N VAL A 274 9.48 -8.44 4.84
CA VAL A 274 8.98 -9.32 3.79
C VAL A 274 10.07 -10.24 3.26
N ALA A 275 11.29 -9.72 3.08
CA ALA A 275 12.41 -10.51 2.57
C ALA A 275 12.83 -11.60 3.57
N ASP A 276 12.83 -11.29 4.87
CA ASP A 276 13.07 -12.29 5.93
C ASP A 276 11.96 -13.35 5.94
N ALA A 277 10.68 -12.94 5.77
CA ALA A 277 9.56 -13.88 5.68
C ALA A 277 9.69 -14.83 4.49
N ALA A 278 10.01 -14.28 3.31
CA ALA A 278 10.19 -15.09 2.10
C ALA A 278 11.35 -16.08 2.22
N ARG A 279 12.45 -15.67 2.85
CA ARG A 279 13.60 -16.55 3.13
C ARG A 279 13.22 -17.68 4.08
N ARG A 280 12.42 -17.40 5.11
CA ARG A 280 12.05 -18.38 6.14
C ARG A 280 10.94 -19.32 5.71
N TYR A 281 9.88 -18.79 5.13
CA TYR A 281 8.65 -19.53 4.85
C TYR A 281 8.42 -19.84 3.37
N GLY A 282 9.21 -19.24 2.49
CA GLY A 282 8.98 -19.27 1.04
C GLY A 282 7.97 -18.22 0.57
N LEU A 283 8.08 -17.87 -0.71
CA LEU A 283 7.27 -16.81 -1.33
C LEU A 283 5.76 -17.06 -1.25
N PRO A 284 5.22 -18.26 -1.59
CA PRO A 284 3.79 -18.50 -1.56
C PRO A 284 3.16 -18.27 -0.19
N TYR A 285 3.79 -18.77 0.88
CA TYR A 285 3.31 -18.57 2.23
C TYR A 285 3.39 -17.09 2.65
N THR A 286 4.47 -16.41 2.31
CA THR A 286 4.65 -14.99 2.61
C THR A 286 3.54 -14.15 1.98
N VAL A 287 3.27 -14.33 0.68
CA VAL A 287 2.20 -13.60 0.00
C VAL A 287 0.82 -13.94 0.59
N ALA A 288 0.54 -15.22 0.85
CA ALA A 288 -0.71 -15.65 1.46
C ALA A 288 -0.91 -15.01 2.85
N SER A 289 0.13 -15.00 3.70
CA SER A 289 0.08 -14.40 5.03
C SER A 289 -0.08 -12.88 4.99
N ILE A 290 0.53 -12.20 4.01
CA ILE A 290 0.33 -10.77 3.77
C ILE A 290 -1.13 -10.49 3.43
N VAL A 291 -1.71 -11.26 2.49
CA VAL A 291 -3.12 -11.10 2.09
C VAL A 291 -4.07 -11.37 3.27
N GLN A 292 -3.81 -12.40 4.06
CA GLN A 292 -4.61 -12.73 5.26
C GLN A 292 -4.48 -11.68 6.37
N GLY A 293 -3.30 -11.06 6.46
CA GLY A 293 -3.00 -10.02 7.45
C GLY A 293 -3.59 -8.65 7.16
N ILE A 294 -4.27 -8.45 6.00
CA ILE A 294 -4.81 -7.15 5.60
C ILE A 294 -5.94 -6.72 6.55
N GLU A 295 -5.77 -5.55 7.13
CA GLU A 295 -6.78 -4.88 7.93
C GLU A 295 -7.34 -3.66 7.19
N HIS A 296 -8.59 -3.77 6.74
CA HIS A 296 -9.30 -2.66 6.11
C HIS A 296 -9.98 -1.74 7.13
N ASN A 297 -10.12 -2.20 8.37
CA ASN A 297 -10.71 -1.43 9.46
C ASN A 297 -9.62 -0.70 10.23
N SER A 298 -9.58 0.62 10.13
CA SER A 298 -8.57 1.47 10.78
C SER A 298 -8.48 1.26 12.30
N LEU A 299 -9.59 1.02 13.00
CA LEU A 299 -9.57 0.78 14.44
C LEU A 299 -8.89 -0.56 14.78
N LYS A 300 -9.25 -1.63 14.05
CA LYS A 300 -8.59 -2.95 14.22
C LYS A 300 -7.11 -2.87 13.92
N ALA A 301 -6.73 -2.17 12.84
CA ALA A 301 -5.33 -1.96 12.48
C ALA A 301 -4.59 -1.24 13.62
N LYS A 302 -5.13 -0.14 14.15
CA LYS A 302 -4.53 0.60 15.28
C LYS A 302 -4.37 -0.26 16.53
N LEU A 303 -5.34 -1.12 16.85
CA LEU A 303 -5.24 -2.03 17.98
C LEU A 303 -4.10 -3.06 17.78
N LYS A 304 -4.00 -3.66 16.59
CA LYS A 304 -2.90 -4.59 16.26
C LYS A 304 -1.54 -3.89 16.31
N ILE A 305 -1.42 -2.68 15.76
CA ILE A 305 -0.19 -1.88 15.82
C ILE A 305 0.23 -1.67 17.28
N ARG A 306 -0.68 -1.25 18.16
CA ARG A 306 -0.38 -1.06 19.58
C ARG A 306 0.10 -2.34 20.27
N THR A 307 -0.55 -3.48 19.96
CA THR A 307 -0.11 -4.78 20.49
C THR A 307 1.32 -5.12 20.06
N LEU A 308 1.67 -4.86 18.80
CA LEU A 308 3.03 -5.07 18.28
C LEU A 308 4.02 -4.09 18.91
N GLN A 309 3.64 -2.82 19.10
CA GLN A 309 4.48 -1.83 19.79
C GLN A 309 4.82 -2.26 21.22
N HIS A 310 3.85 -2.77 22.00
CA HIS A 310 4.09 -3.32 23.34
C HIS A 310 5.06 -4.50 23.30
N LYS A 311 4.85 -5.47 22.39
CA LYS A 311 5.78 -6.59 22.23
C LYS A 311 7.22 -6.18 21.90
N LEU A 312 7.39 -5.07 21.16
CA LEU A 312 8.73 -4.55 20.84
C LEU A 312 9.39 -3.88 22.05
N LEU A 313 8.61 -3.24 22.93
CA LEU A 313 9.11 -2.63 24.16
C LEU A 313 9.57 -3.71 25.18
N ASP A 314 8.80 -4.80 25.30
CA ASP A 314 9.13 -5.90 26.21
C ASP A 314 10.42 -6.63 25.82
N LYS A 315 10.85 -6.58 24.55
CA LYS A 315 12.10 -7.17 24.06
C LYS A 315 13.35 -6.35 24.35
N VAL A 316 13.18 -5.08 24.74
CA VAL A 316 14.29 -4.15 25.00
C VAL A 316 14.64 -4.07 26.49
N GLN A 317 13.80 -4.65 27.36
CA GLN A 317 14.07 -4.88 28.78
C GLN A 317 14.71 -6.24 28.98
#